data_b67f0f049f25936156b5cdb601cfd9bf
#
_entry.id   b67f0f049f25936156b5cdb601cfd9bf
#
_cell.length_a   1.000
_cell.length_b   1.000
_cell.length_c   1.000
_cell.angle_alpha   90.00
_cell.angle_beta   90.00
_cell.angle_gamma   90.00
#
_symmetry.space_group_name_H-M   'P 1'
#
loop_
_entity.id
_entity.type
_entity.pdbx_description
1 polymer ?
#
loop_
_entity_poly.entity_id
_entity_poly.type
_entity_poly.pdbx_seq_one_letter_code
_entity_poly.pdbx_strand_id
1 'polypeptide(L)'
;KVGREGGPLARMTAIISAMRNGCDTRLDASVDESGLKAQLEEIAAKALTEPVAPTWKLDGENLVIQSGTPGVQFDTAAVEQALTAQIELMDFKPYEVSTNVTAAPAIDIDKIAEDVTGSPVNATVSKKDGKTIIPGKSGVQFDVEKAKEIIGDGSQASYSIPVTITQPTITEAVLRERLFRDTLARTATNLNEGNAPRTNNVRLAAKAINGTILNPGDVFSYNTVVGERTQARGYQEAHAYSGGKIIDEFGGGVCQPSSTLYMAVLRADLEVVERHNHSFTVSYTPLGEDATVDYGNLDFRFVNNTAYPIKILAEQTDGQMIMTIIGTKTSDKTVATRTEVLETYKPETVEKQDSSLAAGETQVETSGITGYSTRTYKVITENGKTTEVLANKSTYSKRDEIVCVGTGS
;
A
#
# COMPACT_ATOMS: atom_id res chain seq x y z
N LYS A 1 4.07 85.70 -8.88
CA LYS A 1 5.30 86.49 -9.20
C LYS A 1 5.04 88.00 -9.34
N VAL A 2 4.06 88.54 -8.58
CA VAL A 2 3.71 89.95 -8.57
C VAL A 2 4.90 90.80 -8.08
N GLY A 3 5.32 91.75 -8.86
CA GLY A 3 6.40 92.66 -8.50
C GLY A 3 7.83 92.15 -8.67
N ARG A 4 8.02 91.00 -9.30
CA ARG A 4 9.37 90.39 -9.54
C ARG A 4 9.84 90.51 -10.99
N GLU A 5 8.95 90.85 -11.93
CA GLU A 5 9.28 90.90 -13.38
C GLU A 5 9.16 92.33 -13.90
N GLY A 6 10.01 92.69 -14.88
CA GLY A 6 10.06 94.02 -15.47
C GLY A 6 10.93 95.07 -14.73
N GLY A 7 11.02 96.31 -15.29
CA GLY A 7 11.78 97.44 -14.68
C GLY A 7 11.16 97.99 -13.41
N PRO A 8 11.87 98.86 -12.63
CA PRO A 8 11.44 99.33 -11.31
C PRO A 8 10.02 99.92 -11.29
N LEU A 9 9.64 100.69 -12.30
CA LEU A 9 8.31 101.28 -12.41
C LEU A 9 7.22 100.17 -12.66
N ALA A 10 7.46 99.15 -13.53
CA ALA A 10 6.53 98.11 -13.77
C ALA A 10 6.31 97.22 -12.56
N ARG A 11 7.35 96.95 -11.76
CA ARG A 11 7.26 96.24 -10.50
C ARG A 11 6.44 96.99 -9.45
N MET A 12 6.63 98.36 -9.34
CA MET A 12 5.89 99.20 -8.45
C MET A 12 4.40 99.28 -8.80
N THR A 13 4.09 99.41 -10.08
CA THR A 13 2.72 99.39 -10.62
C THR A 13 2.01 98.08 -10.37
N ALA A 14 2.70 96.99 -10.56
CA ALA A 14 2.16 95.62 -10.31
C ALA A 14 1.89 95.39 -8.78
N ILE A 15 2.78 95.88 -7.94
CA ILE A 15 2.59 95.82 -6.43
C ILE A 15 1.40 96.64 -6.04
N ILE A 16 1.30 97.96 -6.49
CA ILE A 16 0.21 98.82 -6.16
C ILE A 16 -1.13 98.29 -6.69
N SER A 17 -1.15 97.74 -7.90
CA SER A 17 -2.35 97.09 -8.46
C SER A 17 -2.80 95.91 -7.65
N ALA A 18 -1.89 95.05 -7.22
CA ALA A 18 -2.18 93.92 -6.37
C ALA A 18 -2.67 94.28 -4.99
N MET A 19 -2.10 95.40 -4.41
CA MET A 19 -2.56 95.94 -3.11
C MET A 19 -3.96 96.52 -3.20
N ARG A 20 -4.36 97.08 -4.34
CA ARG A 20 -5.65 97.78 -4.52
C ARG A 20 -6.78 96.85 -4.97
N ASN A 21 -6.47 95.81 -5.78
CA ASN A 21 -7.45 95.01 -6.44
C ASN A 21 -7.41 93.52 -5.96
N GLY A 22 -6.53 93.19 -5.05
CA GLY A 22 -6.20 91.79 -4.73
C GLY A 22 -5.28 91.18 -5.75
N CYS A 23 -4.61 90.15 -5.41
CA CYS A 23 -3.86 89.31 -6.31
C CYS A 23 -4.33 87.85 -6.16
N ASP A 24 -5.02 87.38 -7.15
CA ASP A 24 -5.43 86.01 -7.15
C ASP A 24 -4.20 85.13 -7.57
N THR A 25 -3.48 84.63 -6.62
CA THR A 25 -2.39 83.70 -6.84
C THR A 25 -2.94 82.34 -6.72
N ARG A 26 -3.07 81.70 -7.88
CA ARG A 26 -3.26 80.25 -7.89
C ARG A 26 -2.00 79.56 -7.33
N LEU A 27 -2.18 78.80 -6.26
CA LEU A 27 -1.19 77.87 -5.81
C LEU A 27 -1.30 76.65 -6.71
N ASP A 28 -0.24 76.40 -7.47
CA ASP A 28 -0.15 75.16 -8.21
C ASP A 28 0.39 74.08 -7.27
N ALA A 29 -0.45 73.18 -6.86
CA ALA A 29 -0.04 71.99 -6.11
C ALA A 29 0.33 70.88 -7.12
N SER A 30 1.47 70.27 -6.88
CA SER A 30 1.88 69.04 -7.61
C SER A 30 1.96 67.89 -6.63
N VAL A 31 1.48 66.79 -7.04
CA VAL A 31 1.52 65.55 -6.25
C VAL A 31 2.80 64.79 -6.55
N ASP A 32 3.50 64.32 -5.53
CA ASP A 32 4.50 63.31 -5.71
C ASP A 32 3.79 61.95 -5.89
N GLU A 33 3.48 61.64 -7.16
CA GLU A 33 2.77 60.39 -7.53
C GLU A 33 3.51 59.16 -7.06
N SER A 34 4.85 59.17 -7.07
CA SER A 34 5.64 58.00 -6.67
C SER A 34 5.57 57.78 -5.14
N GLY A 35 5.60 58.89 -4.36
CA GLY A 35 5.44 58.82 -2.92
C GLY A 35 4.02 58.43 -2.48
N LEU A 36 3.00 58.96 -3.15
CA LEU A 36 1.60 58.59 -2.90
C LEU A 36 1.34 57.13 -3.19
N LYS A 37 1.81 56.63 -4.33
CA LYS A 37 1.67 55.24 -4.72
C LYS A 37 2.37 54.31 -3.72
N ALA A 38 3.60 54.61 -3.31
CA ALA A 38 4.32 53.78 -2.35
C ALA A 38 3.58 53.71 -0.98
N GLN A 39 2.97 54.84 -0.52
CA GLN A 39 2.17 54.84 0.70
C GLN A 39 0.88 54.05 0.56
N LEU A 40 0.20 54.14 -0.60
CA LEU A 40 -1.00 53.35 -0.86
C LEU A 40 -0.69 51.87 -0.93
N GLU A 41 0.42 51.46 -1.56
CA GLU A 41 0.87 50.06 -1.59
C GLU A 41 1.16 49.56 -0.17
N GLU A 42 1.78 50.33 0.72
CA GLU A 42 2.01 49.96 2.12
C GLU A 42 0.68 49.80 2.90
N ILE A 43 -0.26 50.71 2.70
CA ILE A 43 -1.59 50.63 3.33
C ILE A 43 -2.35 49.42 2.77
N ALA A 44 -2.32 49.19 1.43
CA ALA A 44 -2.96 48.10 0.79
C ALA A 44 -2.41 46.76 1.31
N ALA A 45 -1.09 46.62 1.43
CA ALA A 45 -0.46 45.40 1.98
C ALA A 45 -0.91 45.05 3.42
N LYS A 46 -1.38 46.03 4.18
CA LYS A 46 -1.91 45.83 5.54
C LYS A 46 -3.43 45.65 5.60
N ALA A 47 -4.15 46.29 4.68
CA ALA A 47 -5.62 46.34 4.68
C ALA A 47 -6.27 45.31 3.75
N LEU A 48 -5.58 44.94 2.64
CA LEU A 48 -6.09 43.95 1.70
C LEU A 48 -5.85 42.53 2.26
N THR A 49 -6.88 41.73 2.28
CA THR A 49 -6.83 40.34 2.73
C THR A 49 -7.54 39.45 1.70
N GLU A 50 -6.93 38.32 1.42
CA GLU A 50 -7.61 37.26 0.65
C GLU A 50 -8.58 36.50 1.55
N PRO A 51 -9.71 35.98 1.01
CA PRO A 51 -10.59 35.13 1.78
C PRO A 51 -9.88 33.85 2.19
N VAL A 52 -9.98 33.51 3.48
CA VAL A 52 -9.39 32.29 4.04
C VAL A 52 -10.46 31.23 4.15
N ALA A 53 -10.15 30.00 3.66
CA ALA A 53 -11.03 28.85 3.77
C ALA A 53 -11.19 28.38 5.23
N PRO A 54 -12.33 27.72 5.56
CA PRO A 54 -12.51 27.05 6.83
C PRO A 54 -11.42 25.99 7.05
N THR A 55 -11.04 25.81 8.33
CA THR A 55 -10.10 24.76 8.74
C THR A 55 -10.75 23.88 9.80
N TRP A 56 -10.28 22.64 9.93
CA TRP A 56 -10.81 21.73 10.93
C TRP A 56 -9.68 20.91 11.60
N LYS A 57 -9.97 20.47 12.81
CA LYS A 57 -9.14 19.53 13.57
C LYS A 57 -10.00 18.65 14.47
N LEU A 58 -9.49 17.47 14.79
CA LEU A 58 -10.05 16.65 15.88
C LEU A 58 -9.45 17.12 17.20
N ASP A 59 -10.31 17.33 18.19
CA ASP A 59 -9.95 17.73 19.55
C ASP A 59 -10.76 16.89 20.55
N GLY A 60 -10.14 15.83 21.08
CA GLY A 60 -10.85 14.83 21.87
C GLY A 60 -11.97 14.18 21.07
N GLU A 61 -13.16 14.15 21.64
CA GLU A 61 -14.38 13.60 21.02
C GLU A 61 -15.15 14.65 20.18
N ASN A 62 -14.47 15.68 19.69
CA ASN A 62 -15.07 16.72 18.89
C ASN A 62 -14.28 16.98 17.60
N LEU A 63 -15.00 17.21 16.52
CA LEU A 63 -14.51 17.84 15.32
C LEU A 63 -14.72 19.35 15.46
N VAL A 64 -13.64 20.08 15.64
CA VAL A 64 -13.68 21.55 15.78
C VAL A 64 -13.40 22.16 14.41
N ILE A 65 -14.36 22.92 13.90
CA ILE A 65 -14.29 23.63 12.63
C ILE A 65 -14.15 25.11 12.94
N GLN A 66 -13.11 25.76 12.41
CA GLN A 66 -12.94 27.20 12.41
C GLN A 66 -13.50 27.75 11.10
N SER A 67 -14.40 28.71 11.17
CA SER A 67 -14.95 29.36 9.98
C SER A 67 -13.88 30.11 9.21
N GLY A 68 -14.04 30.21 7.93
CA GLY A 68 -13.20 31.03 7.09
C GLY A 68 -13.37 32.53 7.42
N THR A 69 -12.42 33.36 7.01
CA THR A 69 -12.50 34.80 7.12
C THR A 69 -12.70 35.42 5.75
N PRO A 70 -13.59 36.45 5.65
CA PRO A 70 -13.80 37.18 4.40
C PRO A 70 -12.52 37.92 3.98
N GLY A 71 -12.33 38.04 2.70
CA GLY A 71 -11.32 38.91 2.10
C GLY A 71 -11.83 40.33 1.95
N VAL A 72 -10.95 41.30 2.06
CA VAL A 72 -11.24 42.70 1.84
C VAL A 72 -10.33 43.24 0.75
N GLN A 73 -10.92 43.87 -0.23
CA GLN A 73 -10.20 44.49 -1.36
C GLN A 73 -10.74 45.88 -1.62
N PHE A 74 -9.92 46.74 -2.15
CA PHE A 74 -10.32 48.02 -2.73
C PHE A 74 -9.49 48.31 -3.97
N ASP A 75 -10.01 49.17 -4.84
CA ASP A 75 -9.32 49.59 -6.04
C ASP A 75 -8.28 50.68 -5.70
N THR A 76 -7.01 50.26 -5.58
CA THR A 76 -5.89 51.17 -5.25
C THR A 76 -5.69 52.27 -6.29
N ALA A 77 -5.95 51.98 -7.57
CA ALA A 77 -5.82 52.95 -8.66
C ALA A 77 -6.92 54.01 -8.58
N ALA A 78 -8.16 53.61 -8.31
CA ALA A 78 -9.25 54.55 -8.07
C ALA A 78 -9.01 55.46 -6.86
N VAL A 79 -8.45 54.94 -5.78
CA VAL A 79 -8.08 55.67 -4.56
C VAL A 79 -6.95 56.67 -4.89
N GLU A 80 -5.91 56.25 -5.59
CA GLU A 80 -4.80 57.06 -6.04
C GLU A 80 -5.31 58.27 -6.87
N GLN A 81 -6.15 58.01 -7.86
CA GLN A 81 -6.73 59.03 -8.70
C GLN A 81 -7.59 60.04 -7.94
N ALA A 82 -8.40 59.57 -6.98
CA ALA A 82 -9.26 60.39 -6.15
C ALA A 82 -8.44 61.30 -5.23
N LEU A 83 -7.41 60.75 -4.58
CA LEU A 83 -6.52 61.50 -3.68
C LEU A 83 -5.69 62.54 -4.47
N THR A 84 -5.20 62.21 -5.65
CA THR A 84 -4.50 63.13 -6.54
C THR A 84 -5.39 64.32 -6.87
N ALA A 85 -6.64 64.08 -7.27
CA ALA A 85 -7.61 65.12 -7.59
C ALA A 85 -7.94 66.00 -6.38
N GLN A 86 -8.07 65.43 -5.15
CA GLN A 86 -8.28 66.20 -3.92
C GLN A 86 -7.09 67.12 -3.57
N ILE A 87 -5.86 66.61 -3.70
CA ILE A 87 -4.64 67.37 -3.45
C ILE A 87 -4.51 68.53 -4.42
N GLU A 88 -4.76 68.28 -5.71
CA GLU A 88 -4.73 69.36 -6.75
C GLU A 88 -5.76 70.46 -6.48
N LEU A 89 -6.91 70.08 -5.92
CA LEU A 89 -7.95 71.04 -5.51
C LEU A 89 -7.72 71.63 -4.13
N MET A 90 -6.65 71.27 -3.42
CA MET A 90 -6.37 71.63 -2.01
C MET A 90 -7.52 71.28 -1.05
N ASP A 91 -8.26 70.22 -1.37
CA ASP A 91 -9.31 69.69 -0.48
C ASP A 91 -8.71 68.57 0.38
N PHE A 92 -8.35 68.90 1.61
CA PHE A 92 -7.70 67.90 2.53
C PHE A 92 -8.69 67.21 3.47
N LYS A 93 -9.91 66.99 3.01
CA LYS A 93 -10.88 66.21 3.77
C LYS A 93 -10.50 64.73 3.77
N PRO A 94 -10.87 64.01 4.84
CA PRO A 94 -10.72 62.53 4.85
C PRO A 94 -11.44 61.90 3.64
N TYR A 95 -10.74 61.00 2.92
CA TYR A 95 -11.31 60.22 1.85
C TYR A 95 -11.74 58.85 2.37
N GLU A 96 -13.03 58.55 2.24
CA GLU A 96 -13.57 57.25 2.62
C GLU A 96 -13.40 56.25 1.46
N VAL A 97 -12.60 55.19 1.68
CA VAL A 97 -12.34 54.17 0.69
C VAL A 97 -13.48 53.14 0.69
N SER A 98 -14.14 52.96 -0.45
CA SER A 98 -15.09 51.89 -0.63
C SER A 98 -14.34 50.55 -0.75
N THR A 99 -14.65 49.58 0.11
CA THR A 99 -14.08 48.27 0.13
C THR A 99 -15.03 47.25 -0.47
N ASN A 100 -14.51 46.31 -1.26
CA ASN A 100 -15.22 45.12 -1.74
C ASN A 100 -14.92 43.96 -0.80
N VAL A 101 -15.94 43.39 -0.17
CA VAL A 101 -15.80 42.26 0.72
C VAL A 101 -16.15 40.97 -0.07
N THR A 102 -15.17 40.08 -0.21
CA THR A 102 -15.37 38.76 -0.76
C THR A 102 -15.68 37.80 0.38
N ALA A 103 -16.84 37.16 0.36
CA ALA A 103 -17.23 36.20 1.40
C ALA A 103 -16.22 35.09 1.54
N ALA A 104 -16.00 34.59 2.75
CA ALA A 104 -15.24 33.38 3.00
C ALA A 104 -15.91 32.20 2.30
N PRO A 105 -15.15 31.20 1.83
CA PRO A 105 -15.72 29.94 1.39
C PRO A 105 -16.62 29.32 2.47
N ALA A 106 -17.75 28.77 2.07
CA ALA A 106 -18.67 28.09 2.99
C ALA A 106 -18.02 26.82 3.57
N ILE A 107 -18.47 26.43 4.76
CA ILE A 107 -18.09 25.15 5.36
C ILE A 107 -18.75 24.00 4.55
N ASP A 108 -17.95 23.20 3.89
CA ASP A 108 -18.38 22.00 3.19
C ASP A 108 -18.24 20.80 4.13
N ILE A 109 -19.31 20.53 4.91
CA ILE A 109 -19.30 19.45 5.91
C ILE A 109 -19.28 18.06 5.25
N ASP A 110 -19.84 17.91 4.05
CA ASP A 110 -19.84 16.65 3.33
C ASP A 110 -18.40 16.29 2.93
N LYS A 111 -17.63 17.25 2.41
CA LYS A 111 -16.22 17.07 2.11
C LYS A 111 -15.37 16.82 3.36
N ILE A 112 -15.63 17.55 4.45
CA ILE A 112 -14.95 17.31 5.72
C ILE A 112 -15.25 15.88 6.22
N ALA A 113 -16.49 15.40 6.05
CA ALA A 113 -16.86 14.04 6.41
C ALA A 113 -16.09 13.01 5.60
N GLU A 114 -15.92 13.19 4.28
CA GLU A 114 -15.09 12.32 3.45
C GLU A 114 -13.63 12.26 3.93
N ASP A 115 -13.06 13.39 4.35
CA ASP A 115 -11.67 13.47 4.81
C ASP A 115 -11.46 12.89 6.22
N VAL A 116 -12.47 12.98 7.10
CA VAL A 116 -12.37 12.64 8.53
C VAL A 116 -12.89 11.28 8.87
N THR A 117 -14.02 10.86 8.24
CA THR A 117 -14.67 9.61 8.62
C THR A 117 -13.93 8.40 8.08
N GLY A 118 -13.88 7.36 8.87
CA GLY A 118 -13.26 6.09 8.48
C GLY A 118 -13.32 5.05 9.59
N SER A 119 -13.13 3.80 9.19
CA SER A 119 -12.96 2.70 10.14
C SER A 119 -11.57 2.72 10.78
N PRO A 120 -11.43 2.20 12.02
CA PRO A 120 -10.12 2.10 12.65
C PRO A 120 -9.21 1.16 11.82
N VAL A 121 -7.96 1.56 11.68
CA VAL A 121 -6.92 0.77 10.99
C VAL A 121 -5.90 0.31 12.01
N ASN A 122 -5.67 -1.00 12.09
CA ASN A 122 -4.69 -1.58 12.98
C ASN A 122 -3.25 -1.20 12.61
N ALA A 123 -2.37 -1.18 13.61
CA ALA A 123 -0.94 -1.04 13.38
C ALA A 123 -0.41 -2.23 12.54
N THR A 124 0.54 -1.95 11.66
CA THR A 124 1.19 -2.93 10.78
C THR A 124 2.71 -2.84 10.90
N VAL A 125 3.43 -3.75 10.25
CA VAL A 125 4.88 -3.72 10.20
C VAL A 125 5.37 -3.41 8.79
N SER A 126 6.44 -2.63 8.69
CA SER A 126 7.11 -2.35 7.42
C SER A 126 7.66 -3.63 6.80
N LYS A 127 7.23 -3.94 5.58
CA LYS A 127 7.73 -5.09 4.80
C LYS A 127 9.20 -4.94 4.40
N LYS A 128 9.73 -3.72 4.44
CA LYS A 128 11.10 -3.40 4.02
C LYS A 128 12.15 -3.94 5.00
N ASP A 129 11.89 -3.82 6.29
CA ASP A 129 12.84 -4.16 7.35
C ASP A 129 12.30 -5.19 8.36
N GLY A 130 10.96 -5.37 8.40
CA GLY A 130 10.29 -6.27 9.33
C GLY A 130 10.43 -5.90 10.79
N LYS A 131 10.73 -4.64 11.08
CA LYS A 131 10.97 -4.12 12.44
C LYS A 131 10.23 -2.82 12.71
N THR A 132 10.20 -1.90 11.75
CA THR A 132 9.52 -0.63 11.89
C THR A 132 8.01 -0.85 11.94
N ILE A 133 7.38 -0.44 13.04
CA ILE A 133 5.93 -0.50 13.18
C ILE A 133 5.34 0.77 12.56
N ILE A 134 4.35 0.59 11.70
CA ILE A 134 3.53 1.65 11.14
C ILE A 134 2.33 1.80 12.06
N PRO A 135 2.15 2.96 12.73
CA PRO A 135 1.04 3.18 13.66
C PRO A 135 -0.31 2.95 13.01
N GLY A 136 -1.25 2.43 13.77
CA GLY A 136 -2.66 2.38 13.37
C GLY A 136 -3.30 3.75 13.40
N LYS A 137 -4.50 3.86 12.85
CA LYS A 137 -5.32 5.08 12.89
C LYS A 137 -6.63 4.78 13.60
N SER A 138 -7.08 5.70 14.45
CA SER A 138 -8.43 5.65 15.02
C SER A 138 -9.47 5.84 13.93
N GLY A 139 -10.55 5.12 14.01
CA GLY A 139 -11.73 5.39 13.22
C GLY A 139 -12.50 6.57 13.80
N VAL A 140 -13.11 7.37 12.94
CA VAL A 140 -13.92 8.53 13.33
C VAL A 140 -15.25 8.45 12.60
N GLN A 141 -16.33 8.69 13.32
CA GLN A 141 -17.67 8.75 12.75
C GLN A 141 -18.46 9.87 13.42
N PHE A 142 -19.31 10.55 12.67
CA PHE A 142 -20.28 11.50 13.17
C PHE A 142 -21.51 11.58 12.24
N ASP A 143 -22.60 12.15 12.75
CA ASP A 143 -23.82 12.35 12.03
C ASP A 143 -23.73 13.66 11.23
N VAL A 144 -23.62 13.54 9.91
CA VAL A 144 -23.45 14.68 8.99
C VAL A 144 -24.69 15.61 9.02
N GLU A 145 -25.89 15.07 9.13
CA GLU A 145 -27.11 15.91 9.16
C GLU A 145 -27.18 16.73 10.45
N LYS A 146 -26.85 16.13 11.60
CA LYS A 146 -26.71 16.88 12.85
C LYS A 146 -25.58 17.91 12.78
N ALA A 147 -24.48 17.59 12.09
CA ALA A 147 -23.41 18.57 11.89
C ALA A 147 -23.87 19.76 11.05
N LYS A 148 -24.67 19.54 10.01
CA LYS A 148 -25.31 20.60 9.23
C LYS A 148 -26.25 21.46 10.09
N GLU A 149 -27.03 20.84 10.98
CA GLU A 149 -27.90 21.56 11.92
C GLU A 149 -27.08 22.44 12.90
N ILE A 150 -25.94 21.93 13.42
CA ILE A 150 -25.05 22.67 14.32
C ILE A 150 -24.42 23.88 13.61
N ILE A 151 -23.98 23.69 12.37
CA ILE A 151 -23.36 24.74 11.55
C ILE A 151 -24.40 25.81 11.18
N GLY A 152 -25.62 25.39 10.85
CA GLY A 152 -26.72 26.28 10.48
C GLY A 152 -26.36 27.20 9.31
N ASP A 153 -26.42 28.53 9.54
CA ASP A 153 -26.10 29.53 8.54
C ASP A 153 -24.58 29.84 8.40
N GLY A 154 -23.74 29.15 9.17
CA GLY A 154 -22.28 29.33 9.11
C GLY A 154 -21.76 30.63 9.77
N SER A 155 -22.60 31.35 10.55
CA SER A 155 -22.30 32.69 11.11
C SER A 155 -21.34 32.70 12.29
N GLN A 156 -21.14 31.54 12.97
CA GLN A 156 -20.26 31.46 14.13
C GLN A 156 -18.78 31.32 13.70
N ALA A 157 -17.90 31.88 14.53
CA ALA A 157 -16.44 31.78 14.27
C ALA A 157 -15.89 30.35 14.42
N SER A 158 -16.55 29.51 15.20
CA SER A 158 -16.14 28.11 15.43
C SER A 158 -17.34 27.23 15.77
N TYR A 159 -17.25 25.96 15.34
CA TYR A 159 -18.25 24.93 15.60
C TYR A 159 -17.58 23.73 16.25
N SER A 160 -18.27 23.08 17.18
CA SER A 160 -17.84 21.83 17.82
C SER A 160 -18.87 20.75 17.53
N ILE A 161 -18.50 19.76 16.75
CA ILE A 161 -19.35 18.66 16.31
C ILE A 161 -18.92 17.41 17.06
N PRO A 162 -19.81 16.77 17.85
CA PRO A 162 -19.49 15.53 18.54
C PRO A 162 -19.15 14.41 17.55
N VAL A 163 -18.07 13.69 17.81
CA VAL A 163 -17.65 12.54 17.00
C VAL A 163 -17.47 11.31 17.86
N THR A 164 -17.68 10.13 17.26
CA THR A 164 -17.36 8.84 17.89
C THR A 164 -15.98 8.41 17.40
N ILE A 165 -15.04 8.22 18.33
CA ILE A 165 -13.69 7.74 18.04
C ILE A 165 -13.59 6.27 18.42
N THR A 166 -13.27 5.43 17.47
CA THR A 166 -13.00 3.99 17.68
C THR A 166 -11.50 3.72 17.56
N GLN A 167 -10.91 3.23 18.64
CA GLN A 167 -9.48 2.89 18.63
C GLN A 167 -9.22 1.61 17.86
N PRO A 168 -8.06 1.48 17.18
CA PRO A 168 -7.67 0.22 16.56
C PRO A 168 -7.49 -0.87 17.63
N THR A 169 -7.94 -2.08 17.31
CA THR A 169 -7.79 -3.25 18.20
C THR A 169 -6.31 -3.60 18.44
N ILE A 170 -5.48 -3.42 17.41
CA ILE A 170 -4.04 -3.64 17.48
C ILE A 170 -3.34 -2.28 17.36
N THR A 171 -2.98 -1.72 18.50
CA THR A 171 -2.20 -0.51 18.60
C THR A 171 -0.72 -0.78 18.35
N GLU A 172 0.09 0.26 18.19
CA GLU A 172 1.56 0.13 18.11
C GLU A 172 2.14 -0.62 19.32
N ALA A 173 1.68 -0.31 20.52
CA ALA A 173 2.15 -0.96 21.75
C ALA A 173 1.84 -2.46 21.78
N VAL A 174 0.61 -2.82 21.44
CA VAL A 174 0.17 -4.23 21.35
C VAL A 174 0.97 -4.99 20.29
N LEU A 175 1.17 -4.36 19.12
CA LEU A 175 1.93 -5.00 18.06
C LEU A 175 3.41 -5.18 18.42
N ARG A 176 4.02 -4.19 19.07
CA ARG A 176 5.42 -4.25 19.54
C ARG A 176 5.67 -5.41 20.50
N GLU A 177 4.74 -5.65 21.44
CA GLU A 177 4.82 -6.75 22.39
C GLU A 177 4.67 -8.14 21.76
N ARG A 178 3.87 -8.22 20.67
CA ARG A 178 3.43 -9.51 20.11
C ARG A 178 4.07 -9.87 18.78
N LEU A 179 4.82 -8.96 18.16
CA LEU A 179 5.34 -9.13 16.81
C LEU A 179 6.24 -10.36 16.69
N PHE A 180 5.85 -11.32 15.83
CA PHE A 180 6.59 -12.55 15.51
C PHE A 180 6.98 -13.40 16.73
N ARG A 181 6.19 -13.36 17.81
CA ARG A 181 6.49 -14.00 19.08
C ARG A 181 6.42 -15.52 19.03
N ASP A 182 5.54 -16.06 18.20
CA ASP A 182 5.18 -17.47 18.19
C ASP A 182 5.53 -18.14 16.87
N THR A 183 5.91 -19.42 16.91
CA THR A 183 5.92 -20.28 15.74
C THR A 183 4.50 -20.78 15.49
N LEU A 184 3.93 -20.40 14.33
CA LEU A 184 2.61 -20.87 13.91
C LEU A 184 2.70 -22.25 13.29
N ALA A 185 3.69 -22.49 12.44
CA ALA A 185 3.98 -23.80 11.86
C ALA A 185 5.45 -23.93 11.49
N ARG A 186 5.97 -25.16 11.53
CA ARG A 186 7.28 -25.53 10.98
C ARG A 186 7.17 -26.86 10.27
N THR A 187 7.67 -26.93 9.04
CA THR A 187 7.68 -28.12 8.20
C THR A 187 9.04 -28.31 7.55
N ALA A 188 9.39 -29.54 7.26
CA ALA A 188 10.62 -29.88 6.57
C ALA A 188 10.38 -31.00 5.56
N THR A 189 11.14 -30.98 4.47
CA THR A 189 11.17 -32.04 3.46
C THR A 189 12.62 -32.44 3.18
N ASN A 190 12.86 -33.74 2.96
CA ASN A 190 14.19 -34.25 2.68
C ASN A 190 14.67 -33.77 1.30
N LEU A 191 15.89 -33.26 1.24
CA LEU A 191 16.57 -32.81 0.03
C LEU A 191 17.79 -33.67 -0.23
N ASN A 192 17.81 -34.31 -1.39
CA ASN A 192 19.02 -35.02 -1.85
C ASN A 192 20.05 -34.01 -2.35
N GLU A 193 21.07 -33.75 -1.56
CA GLU A 193 22.13 -32.78 -1.87
C GLU A 193 23.16 -33.31 -2.87
N GLY A 194 23.10 -34.60 -3.23
CA GLY A 194 23.98 -35.19 -4.28
C GLY A 194 23.75 -34.63 -5.67
N ASN A 195 22.60 -33.96 -5.90
CA ASN A 195 22.32 -33.21 -7.12
C ASN A 195 22.60 -31.71 -6.88
N ALA A 196 23.82 -31.29 -7.13
CA ALA A 196 24.27 -29.92 -6.86
C ALA A 196 23.48 -28.82 -7.61
N PRO A 197 23.17 -28.94 -8.91
CA PRO A 197 22.32 -27.97 -9.61
C PRO A 197 20.93 -27.80 -8.97
N ARG A 198 20.27 -28.90 -8.64
CA ARG A 198 18.96 -28.90 -7.98
C ARG A 198 19.03 -28.28 -6.60
N THR A 199 20.04 -28.63 -5.81
CA THR A 199 20.28 -28.06 -4.48
C THR A 199 20.52 -26.55 -4.54
N ASN A 200 21.29 -26.07 -5.54
CA ASN A 200 21.46 -24.65 -5.81
C ASN A 200 20.12 -23.94 -6.09
N ASN A 201 19.27 -24.52 -6.94
CA ASN A 201 17.96 -23.95 -7.28
C ASN A 201 17.04 -23.85 -6.07
N VAL A 202 16.98 -24.92 -5.26
CA VAL A 202 16.21 -24.95 -4.00
C VAL A 202 16.71 -23.86 -3.04
N ARG A 203 18.03 -23.70 -2.89
CA ARG A 203 18.64 -22.66 -2.05
C ARG A 203 18.32 -21.26 -2.53
N LEU A 204 18.35 -21.01 -3.84
CA LEU A 204 18.00 -19.70 -4.41
C LEU A 204 16.55 -19.34 -4.15
N ALA A 205 15.63 -20.31 -4.35
CA ALA A 205 14.22 -20.12 -4.04
C ALA A 205 13.99 -19.89 -2.54
N ALA A 206 14.61 -20.69 -1.67
CA ALA A 206 14.54 -20.49 -0.22
C ALA A 206 15.05 -19.11 0.20
N LYS A 207 16.19 -18.66 -0.35
CA LYS A 207 16.73 -17.33 -0.09
C LYS A 207 15.79 -16.20 -0.50
N ALA A 208 15.08 -16.34 -1.62
CA ALA A 208 14.11 -15.36 -2.07
C ALA A 208 12.89 -15.28 -1.14
N ILE A 209 12.44 -16.42 -0.60
CA ILE A 209 11.28 -16.52 0.29
C ILE A 209 11.63 -16.06 1.71
N ASN A 210 12.85 -16.33 2.15
CA ASN A 210 13.27 -16.08 3.54
C ASN A 210 13.16 -14.62 3.93
N GLY A 211 12.45 -14.36 5.03
CA GLY A 211 12.21 -13.02 5.55
C GLY A 211 10.98 -12.32 4.97
N THR A 212 10.22 -12.96 4.08
CA THR A 212 8.98 -12.39 3.55
C THR A 212 7.98 -12.12 4.67
N ILE A 213 7.43 -10.91 4.68
CA ILE A 213 6.47 -10.44 5.68
C ILE A 213 5.13 -10.20 5.01
N LEU A 214 4.07 -10.67 5.66
CA LEU A 214 2.69 -10.43 5.26
C LEU A 214 1.95 -9.81 6.44
N ASN A 215 1.47 -8.58 6.27
CA ASN A 215 0.50 -7.97 7.18
C ASN A 215 -0.87 -8.65 7.02
N PRO A 216 -1.81 -8.48 7.96
CA PRO A 216 -3.18 -8.98 7.80
C PRO A 216 -3.79 -8.56 6.46
N GLY A 217 -4.36 -9.53 5.74
CA GLY A 217 -4.94 -9.34 4.40
C GLY A 217 -3.95 -9.36 3.23
N ASP A 218 -2.64 -9.38 3.47
CA ASP A 218 -1.66 -9.49 2.40
C ASP A 218 -1.66 -10.89 1.76
N VAL A 219 -1.51 -10.91 0.45
CA VAL A 219 -1.40 -12.13 -0.35
C VAL A 219 0.05 -12.42 -0.69
N PHE A 220 0.50 -13.63 -0.38
CA PHE A 220 1.76 -14.18 -0.89
C PHE A 220 1.54 -14.77 -2.28
N SER A 221 2.49 -14.56 -3.19
CA SER A 221 2.59 -15.24 -4.48
C SER A 221 4.01 -15.79 -4.62
N TYR A 222 4.13 -17.09 -4.79
CA TYR A 222 5.42 -17.76 -4.94
C TYR A 222 6.17 -17.21 -6.16
N ASN A 223 5.48 -17.11 -7.30
CA ASN A 223 6.07 -16.63 -8.53
C ASN A 223 6.50 -15.16 -8.45
N THR A 224 5.75 -14.31 -7.74
CA THR A 224 6.14 -12.91 -7.52
C THR A 224 7.39 -12.81 -6.63
N VAL A 225 7.46 -13.58 -5.55
CA VAL A 225 8.56 -13.53 -4.58
C VAL A 225 9.84 -14.16 -5.12
N VAL A 226 9.73 -15.35 -5.69
CA VAL A 226 10.88 -16.09 -6.24
C VAL A 226 11.31 -15.52 -7.59
N GLY A 227 10.36 -15.07 -8.41
CA GLY A 227 10.58 -14.53 -9.76
C GLY A 227 10.93 -15.62 -10.78
N GLU A 228 11.25 -15.19 -11.98
CA GLU A 228 11.62 -16.07 -13.09
C GLU A 228 12.91 -16.86 -12.80
N ARG A 229 12.97 -18.13 -13.18
CA ARG A 229 14.09 -19.05 -12.91
C ARG A 229 15.04 -19.05 -14.11
N THR A 230 15.89 -18.04 -14.23
CA THR A 230 16.82 -17.90 -15.37
C THR A 230 18.28 -18.15 -14.97
N GLN A 231 19.09 -18.51 -15.94
CA GLN A 231 20.55 -18.62 -15.77
C GLN A 231 21.17 -17.31 -15.23
N ALA A 232 20.71 -16.16 -15.72
CA ALA A 232 21.20 -14.85 -15.29
C ALA A 232 20.96 -14.60 -13.80
N ARG A 233 19.94 -15.24 -13.19
CA ARG A 233 19.66 -15.20 -11.75
C ARG A 233 20.34 -16.31 -10.97
N GLY A 234 21.22 -17.09 -11.61
CA GLY A 234 22.01 -18.16 -11.00
C GLY A 234 21.32 -19.50 -10.91
N TYR A 235 20.12 -19.67 -11.51
CA TYR A 235 19.47 -20.96 -11.61
C TYR A 235 20.21 -21.83 -12.60
N GLN A 236 20.25 -23.15 -12.33
CA GLN A 236 20.92 -24.16 -13.13
C GLN A 236 19.89 -25.13 -13.71
N GLU A 237 20.24 -25.78 -14.80
CA GLU A 237 19.45 -26.87 -15.35
C GLU A 237 19.48 -28.07 -14.41
N ALA A 238 18.31 -28.60 -14.11
CA ALA A 238 18.12 -29.79 -13.30
C ALA A 238 16.80 -30.45 -13.67
N HIS A 239 16.67 -31.74 -13.31
CA HIS A 239 15.49 -32.52 -13.64
C HIS A 239 14.21 -31.89 -13.11
N ALA A 240 13.26 -31.68 -14.00
CA ALA A 240 11.91 -31.22 -13.75
C ALA A 240 10.90 -32.12 -14.44
N TYR A 241 9.67 -32.16 -13.93
CA TYR A 241 8.57 -32.85 -14.58
C TYR A 241 7.77 -31.88 -15.44
N SER A 242 7.80 -32.06 -16.76
CA SER A 242 7.03 -31.24 -17.69
C SER A 242 6.34 -32.14 -18.73
N GLY A 243 5.03 -31.97 -18.93
CA GLY A 243 4.25 -32.73 -19.92
C GLY A 243 4.30 -34.26 -19.74
N GLY A 244 4.49 -34.73 -18.49
CA GLY A 244 4.59 -36.18 -18.21
C GLY A 244 5.98 -36.77 -18.43
N LYS A 245 6.97 -35.99 -18.81
CA LYS A 245 8.38 -36.40 -19.02
C LYS A 245 9.30 -35.72 -18.00
N ILE A 246 10.42 -36.36 -17.75
CA ILE A 246 11.55 -35.75 -17.06
C ILE A 246 12.36 -34.99 -18.11
N ILE A 247 12.51 -33.70 -17.90
CA ILE A 247 13.34 -32.82 -18.73
C ILE A 247 14.31 -32.06 -17.87
N ASP A 248 15.41 -31.59 -18.44
CA ASP A 248 16.30 -30.65 -17.80
C ASP A 248 15.84 -29.23 -18.16
N GLU A 249 15.53 -28.44 -17.11
CA GLU A 249 15.17 -27.04 -17.27
C GLU A 249 15.75 -26.18 -16.17
N PHE A 250 15.89 -24.88 -16.44
CA PHE A 250 16.35 -23.91 -15.43
C PHE A 250 15.35 -23.83 -14.26
N GLY A 251 15.85 -24.03 -13.05
CA GLY A 251 15.03 -24.00 -11.86
C GLY A 251 14.44 -25.36 -11.45
N GLY A 252 14.83 -26.47 -12.11
CA GLY A 252 14.41 -27.80 -11.66
C GLY A 252 14.63 -27.98 -10.16
N GLY A 253 13.57 -28.38 -9.43
CA GLY A 253 13.55 -28.55 -7.98
C GLY A 253 12.84 -27.45 -7.18
N VAL A 254 12.50 -26.28 -7.75
CA VAL A 254 11.87 -25.15 -7.02
C VAL A 254 10.45 -25.44 -6.52
N CYS A 255 9.79 -26.50 -7.00
CA CYS A 255 8.52 -26.97 -6.46
C CYS A 255 8.67 -27.57 -5.05
N GLN A 256 9.88 -27.97 -4.61
CA GLN A 256 10.08 -28.49 -3.26
C GLN A 256 9.96 -27.41 -2.20
N PRO A 257 10.62 -26.22 -2.28
CA PRO A 257 10.34 -25.11 -1.39
C PRO A 257 8.87 -24.67 -1.41
N SER A 258 8.20 -24.65 -2.56
CA SER A 258 6.77 -24.35 -2.68
C SER A 258 5.92 -25.34 -1.90
N SER A 259 6.14 -26.63 -2.08
CA SER A 259 5.42 -27.69 -1.37
C SER A 259 5.68 -27.65 0.14
N THR A 260 6.94 -27.45 0.54
CA THR A 260 7.29 -27.35 1.98
C THR A 260 6.61 -26.15 2.63
N LEU A 261 6.51 -25.02 1.89
CA LEU A 261 5.78 -23.84 2.36
C LEU A 261 4.27 -24.12 2.42
N TYR A 262 3.70 -24.82 1.43
CA TYR A 262 2.29 -25.19 1.45
C TYR A 262 1.94 -26.06 2.66
N MET A 263 2.79 -27.01 3.01
CA MET A 263 2.64 -27.83 4.25
C MET A 263 2.60 -26.93 5.50
N ALA A 264 3.44 -25.89 5.58
CA ALA A 264 3.45 -24.94 6.68
C ALA A 264 2.19 -24.06 6.69
N VAL A 265 1.73 -23.61 5.52
CA VAL A 265 0.50 -22.82 5.34
C VAL A 265 -0.73 -23.59 5.81
N LEU A 266 -0.85 -24.89 5.48
CA LEU A 266 -1.93 -25.75 5.97
C LEU A 266 -1.93 -25.83 7.49
N ARG A 267 -0.76 -26.04 8.13
CA ARG A 267 -0.59 -26.21 9.58
C ARG A 267 -0.69 -24.88 10.35
N ALA A 268 -0.44 -23.76 9.68
CA ALA A 268 -0.69 -22.41 10.23
C ALA A 268 -2.15 -21.95 10.07
N ASP A 269 -3.00 -22.76 9.45
CA ASP A 269 -4.40 -22.46 9.10
C ASP A 269 -4.57 -21.18 8.29
N LEU A 270 -3.61 -20.91 7.40
CA LEU A 270 -3.71 -19.79 6.47
C LEU A 270 -4.61 -20.15 5.28
N GLU A 271 -5.25 -19.15 4.72
CA GLU A 271 -6.16 -19.28 3.59
C GLU A 271 -5.40 -19.42 2.28
N VAL A 272 -5.58 -20.54 1.58
CA VAL A 272 -4.97 -20.80 0.28
C VAL A 272 -5.83 -20.23 -0.82
N VAL A 273 -5.27 -19.36 -1.64
CA VAL A 273 -5.94 -18.69 -2.76
C VAL A 273 -5.75 -19.48 -4.06
N GLU A 274 -4.54 -20.03 -4.27
CA GLU A 274 -4.19 -20.79 -5.47
C GLU A 274 -3.19 -21.88 -5.12
N ARG A 275 -3.45 -23.10 -5.59
CA ARG A 275 -2.56 -24.24 -5.44
C ARG A 275 -2.85 -25.29 -6.52
N HIS A 276 -1.80 -25.81 -7.07
CA HIS A 276 -1.84 -26.93 -8.04
C HIS A 276 -1.03 -28.12 -7.50
N ASN A 277 -1.56 -29.35 -7.61
CA ASN A 277 -0.76 -30.53 -7.33
C ASN A 277 0.09 -30.91 -8.55
N HIS A 278 1.18 -31.65 -8.31
CA HIS A 278 1.95 -32.23 -9.43
C HIS A 278 1.12 -33.24 -10.21
N SER A 279 1.45 -33.40 -11.49
CA SER A 279 0.82 -34.40 -12.33
C SER A 279 1.12 -35.84 -11.85
N PHE A 280 2.31 -36.09 -11.28
CA PHE A 280 2.71 -37.35 -10.67
C PHE A 280 3.03 -37.13 -9.18
N THR A 281 3.01 -38.24 -8.43
CA THR A 281 3.42 -38.18 -7.03
C THR A 281 4.89 -37.78 -6.88
N VAL A 282 5.19 -36.96 -5.87
CA VAL A 282 6.57 -36.60 -5.49
C VAL A 282 6.93 -37.30 -4.19
N SER A 283 8.21 -37.65 -4.02
CA SER A 283 8.67 -38.47 -2.89
C SER A 283 8.95 -37.67 -1.61
N TYR A 284 9.02 -36.34 -1.71
CA TYR A 284 9.41 -35.47 -0.58
C TYR A 284 8.23 -34.93 0.22
N THR A 285 6.96 -35.11 -0.22
CA THR A 285 5.77 -34.71 0.54
C THR A 285 4.77 -35.86 0.62
N PRO A 286 3.88 -35.87 1.65
CA PRO A 286 2.69 -36.70 1.64
C PRO A 286 1.75 -36.36 0.47
N LEU A 287 0.92 -37.30 0.06
CA LEU A 287 -0.13 -37.07 -0.96
C LEU A 287 -1.05 -35.92 -0.53
N GLY A 288 -1.34 -35.02 -1.46
CA GLY A 288 -2.20 -33.87 -1.25
C GLY A 288 -1.56 -32.70 -0.49
N GLU A 289 -0.29 -32.81 -0.10
CA GLU A 289 0.44 -31.76 0.60
C GLU A 289 1.55 -31.11 -0.28
N ASP A 290 1.52 -31.33 -1.57
CA ASP A 290 2.41 -30.72 -2.56
C ASP A 290 1.79 -29.49 -3.20
N ALA A 291 2.64 -28.60 -3.72
CA ALA A 291 2.24 -27.42 -4.50
C ALA A 291 3.25 -27.22 -5.63
N THR A 292 2.86 -27.53 -6.86
CA THR A 292 3.69 -27.29 -8.04
C THR A 292 3.57 -25.83 -8.48
N VAL A 293 4.66 -25.29 -9.00
CA VAL A 293 4.75 -23.91 -9.52
C VAL A 293 5.46 -23.90 -10.86
N ASP A 294 4.97 -23.07 -11.76
CA ASP A 294 5.58 -22.79 -13.06
C ASP A 294 5.43 -21.29 -13.34
N TYR A 295 6.54 -20.62 -13.67
CA TYR A 295 6.54 -19.15 -13.79
C TYR A 295 5.68 -18.70 -14.96
N GLY A 296 4.72 -17.82 -14.66
CA GLY A 296 3.77 -17.30 -15.63
C GLY A 296 2.59 -18.25 -15.94
N ASN A 297 2.55 -19.45 -15.31
CA ASN A 297 1.56 -20.49 -15.64
C ASN A 297 0.83 -21.03 -14.39
N LEU A 298 1.57 -21.57 -13.42
CA LEU A 298 1.04 -22.13 -12.18
C LEU A 298 1.68 -21.42 -10.98
N ASP A 299 0.86 -20.89 -10.06
CA ASP A 299 1.35 -20.22 -8.86
C ASP A 299 0.89 -20.95 -7.59
N PHE A 300 1.59 -20.67 -6.50
CA PHE A 300 1.14 -20.97 -5.15
C PHE A 300 0.92 -19.67 -4.41
N ARG A 301 -0.35 -19.44 -4.02
CA ARG A 301 -0.78 -18.18 -3.39
C ARG A 301 -1.61 -18.45 -2.15
N PHE A 302 -1.36 -17.68 -1.11
CA PHE A 302 -2.15 -17.71 0.13
C PHE A 302 -2.22 -16.31 0.75
N VAL A 303 -3.18 -16.08 1.62
CA VAL A 303 -3.39 -14.82 2.31
C VAL A 303 -3.06 -14.96 3.80
N ASN A 304 -2.51 -13.92 4.40
CA ASN A 304 -2.46 -13.81 5.85
C ASN A 304 -3.85 -13.42 6.38
N ASN A 305 -4.68 -14.41 6.67
CA ASN A 305 -6.01 -14.25 7.26
C ASN A 305 -5.98 -14.14 8.80
N THR A 306 -4.80 -13.99 9.40
CA THR A 306 -4.68 -13.75 10.85
C THR A 306 -4.78 -12.26 11.18
N ALA A 307 -5.01 -11.96 12.47
CA ALA A 307 -5.08 -10.57 12.93
C ALA A 307 -3.70 -9.88 13.03
N TYR A 308 -2.59 -10.61 12.97
CA TYR A 308 -1.24 -10.10 13.17
C TYR A 308 -0.35 -10.35 11.95
N PRO A 309 0.73 -9.57 11.79
CA PRO A 309 1.74 -9.85 10.77
C PRO A 309 2.37 -11.23 10.96
N ILE A 310 2.64 -11.92 9.86
CA ILE A 310 3.42 -13.16 9.83
C ILE A 310 4.71 -12.95 9.05
N LYS A 311 5.71 -13.80 9.34
CA LYS A 311 6.98 -13.81 8.64
C LYS A 311 7.36 -15.24 8.28
N ILE A 312 7.81 -15.43 7.05
CA ILE A 312 8.28 -16.72 6.54
C ILE A 312 9.80 -16.80 6.73
N LEU A 313 10.26 -17.86 7.36
CA LEU A 313 11.67 -18.23 7.43
C LEU A 313 11.87 -19.48 6.58
N ALA A 314 12.87 -19.45 5.71
CA ALA A 314 13.18 -20.52 4.77
C ALA A 314 14.67 -20.87 4.86
N GLU A 315 14.98 -22.11 5.16
CA GLU A 315 16.34 -22.60 5.35
C GLU A 315 16.55 -23.90 4.56
N GLN A 316 17.68 -23.99 3.87
CA GLN A 316 18.15 -25.24 3.28
C GLN A 316 19.44 -25.63 4.06
N THR A 317 19.37 -26.71 4.81
CA THR A 317 20.47 -27.18 5.67
C THR A 317 20.31 -28.68 5.97
N ASP A 318 21.45 -29.36 6.14
CA ASP A 318 21.52 -30.77 6.60
C ASP A 318 20.61 -31.74 5.80
N GLY A 319 20.61 -31.60 4.47
CA GLY A 319 19.77 -32.43 3.62
C GLY A 319 18.26 -32.19 3.73
N GLN A 320 17.87 -31.01 4.21
CA GLN A 320 16.47 -30.63 4.37
C GLN A 320 16.17 -29.25 3.78
N MET A 321 14.95 -29.10 3.25
CA MET A 321 14.31 -27.83 2.99
C MET A 321 13.31 -27.57 4.13
N ILE A 322 13.51 -26.48 4.89
CA ILE A 322 12.73 -26.13 6.08
C ILE A 322 11.98 -24.84 5.84
N MET A 323 10.71 -24.83 6.16
CA MET A 323 9.86 -23.64 6.18
C MET A 323 9.25 -23.44 7.54
N THR A 324 9.39 -22.22 8.09
CA THR A 324 8.79 -21.82 9.36
C THR A 324 7.97 -20.55 9.16
N ILE A 325 6.73 -20.57 9.62
CA ILE A 325 5.87 -19.38 9.68
C ILE A 325 5.84 -18.92 11.12
N ILE A 326 6.35 -17.73 11.38
CA ILE A 326 6.29 -17.08 12.70
C ILE A 326 5.25 -15.95 12.67
N GLY A 327 4.60 -15.72 13.80
CA GLY A 327 3.53 -14.73 13.95
C GLY A 327 3.11 -14.59 15.39
N THR A 328 1.81 -14.42 15.64
CA THR A 328 1.21 -14.31 16.98
C THR A 328 0.06 -15.26 17.11
N LYS A 329 0.16 -16.21 18.05
CA LYS A 329 -0.96 -17.09 18.41
C LYS A 329 -2.00 -16.32 19.21
N THR A 330 -3.26 -16.43 18.80
CA THR A 330 -4.42 -15.79 19.46
C THR A 330 -5.31 -16.78 20.19
N SER A 331 -5.08 -18.09 20.02
CA SER A 331 -5.80 -19.17 20.69
C SER A 331 -4.89 -20.40 20.86
N ASP A 332 -5.41 -21.43 21.47
CA ASP A 332 -4.76 -22.75 21.64
C ASP A 332 -4.88 -23.65 20.41
N LYS A 333 -5.34 -23.09 19.30
CA LYS A 333 -5.57 -23.81 18.05
C LYS A 333 -4.32 -24.54 17.56
N THR A 334 -4.48 -25.83 17.27
CA THR A 334 -3.49 -26.67 16.60
C THR A 334 -4.10 -27.27 15.33
N VAL A 335 -3.29 -27.41 14.29
CA VAL A 335 -3.74 -27.94 13.01
C VAL A 335 -2.81 -29.06 12.55
N ALA A 336 -3.39 -30.22 12.31
CA ALA A 336 -2.77 -31.34 11.62
C ALA A 336 -3.41 -31.53 10.23
N THR A 337 -2.81 -32.36 9.42
CA THR A 337 -3.37 -32.75 8.12
C THR A 337 -3.67 -34.24 8.10
N ARG A 338 -4.73 -34.62 7.41
CA ARG A 338 -5.11 -36.02 7.11
C ARG A 338 -5.49 -36.14 5.66
N THR A 339 -4.87 -37.10 4.97
CA THR A 339 -5.20 -37.38 3.57
C THR A 339 -5.94 -38.71 3.47
N GLU A 340 -7.06 -38.70 2.78
CA GLU A 340 -7.86 -39.85 2.39
C GLU A 340 -7.57 -40.19 0.93
N VAL A 341 -7.16 -41.44 0.67
CA VAL A 341 -7.00 -41.98 -0.70
C VAL A 341 -8.34 -42.52 -1.15
N LEU A 342 -8.90 -41.92 -2.19
CA LEU A 342 -10.19 -42.34 -2.78
C LEU A 342 -9.99 -43.45 -3.81
N GLU A 343 -8.97 -43.30 -4.66
CA GLU A 343 -8.68 -44.24 -5.72
C GLU A 343 -7.16 -44.40 -5.92
N THR A 344 -6.76 -45.59 -6.39
CA THR A 344 -5.35 -45.91 -6.69
C THR A 344 -5.29 -46.45 -8.11
N TYR A 345 -4.48 -45.83 -8.96
CA TYR A 345 -4.28 -46.16 -10.35
C TYR A 345 -2.92 -46.86 -10.50
N LYS A 346 -2.92 -48.18 -10.57
CA LYS A 346 -1.67 -48.96 -10.72
C LYS A 346 -1.09 -48.79 -12.13
N PRO A 347 0.25 -48.72 -12.30
CA PRO A 347 0.88 -48.77 -13.60
C PRO A 347 0.69 -50.13 -14.25
N GLU A 348 0.65 -50.15 -15.56
CA GLU A 348 0.74 -51.38 -16.38
C GLU A 348 2.18 -51.50 -16.89
N THR A 349 2.61 -52.71 -17.20
CA THR A 349 3.91 -52.96 -17.84
C THR A 349 3.68 -53.09 -19.36
N VAL A 350 4.36 -52.24 -20.12
CA VAL A 350 4.33 -52.21 -21.59
C VAL A 350 5.67 -52.72 -22.08
N GLU A 351 5.66 -53.84 -22.85
CA GLU A 351 6.87 -54.35 -23.46
C GLU A 351 7.17 -53.66 -24.79
N LYS A 352 8.45 -53.33 -24.99
CA LYS A 352 8.97 -52.70 -26.20
C LYS A 352 10.12 -53.57 -26.72
N GLN A 353 10.06 -53.96 -27.99
CA GLN A 353 11.12 -54.72 -28.62
C GLN A 353 12.38 -53.87 -28.80
N ASP A 354 13.55 -54.40 -28.42
CA ASP A 354 14.85 -53.71 -28.56
C ASP A 354 15.88 -54.66 -29.17
N SER A 355 16.33 -54.34 -30.37
CA SER A 355 17.33 -55.15 -31.11
C SER A 355 18.76 -54.93 -30.58
N SER A 356 19.00 -53.98 -29.71
CA SER A 356 20.32 -53.72 -29.08
C SER A 356 20.59 -54.63 -27.89
N LEU A 357 19.54 -55.23 -27.32
CA LEU A 357 19.63 -56.20 -26.22
C LEU A 357 19.66 -57.62 -26.75
N ALA A 358 20.41 -58.49 -26.05
CA ALA A 358 20.43 -59.93 -26.41
C ALA A 358 19.04 -60.57 -26.31
N ALA A 359 18.77 -61.59 -27.12
CA ALA A 359 17.46 -62.23 -27.13
C ALA A 359 17.03 -62.71 -25.73
N GLY A 360 15.87 -62.20 -25.24
CA GLY A 360 15.32 -62.52 -23.94
C GLY A 360 15.88 -61.69 -22.77
N GLU A 361 16.85 -60.81 -23.00
CA GLU A 361 17.29 -59.84 -22.02
C GLU A 361 16.22 -58.77 -21.82
N THR A 362 16.01 -58.32 -20.59
CA THR A 362 15.03 -57.28 -20.27
C THR A 362 15.69 -56.10 -19.57
N GLN A 363 15.31 -54.89 -19.97
CA GLN A 363 15.77 -53.65 -19.34
C GLN A 363 14.59 -52.69 -19.13
N VAL A 364 14.47 -52.17 -17.90
CA VAL A 364 13.45 -51.14 -17.62
C VAL A 364 13.89 -49.81 -18.23
N GLU A 365 13.23 -49.36 -19.29
CA GLU A 365 13.45 -48.02 -19.91
C GLU A 365 12.80 -46.90 -19.08
N THR A 366 11.57 -47.14 -18.58
CA THR A 366 10.82 -46.19 -17.78
C THR A 366 10.13 -46.90 -16.62
N SER A 367 10.44 -46.49 -15.40
CA SER A 367 9.77 -47.07 -14.22
C SER A 367 8.32 -46.57 -14.09
N GLY A 368 7.43 -47.47 -13.70
CA GLY A 368 6.03 -47.19 -13.44
C GLY A 368 5.85 -46.22 -12.24
N ILE A 369 4.83 -45.39 -12.30
CA ILE A 369 4.40 -44.53 -11.18
C ILE A 369 2.93 -44.80 -10.90
N THR A 370 2.60 -45.10 -9.63
CA THR A 370 1.21 -45.24 -9.19
C THR A 370 0.53 -43.88 -9.10
N GLY A 371 -0.63 -43.76 -9.71
CA GLY A 371 -1.49 -42.59 -9.60
C GLY A 371 -2.49 -42.70 -8.45
N TYR A 372 -3.03 -41.56 -8.01
CA TYR A 372 -3.97 -41.49 -6.90
C TYR A 372 -5.00 -40.40 -7.13
N SER A 373 -6.21 -40.60 -6.56
CA SER A 373 -7.18 -39.56 -6.31
C SER A 373 -7.33 -39.41 -4.79
N THR A 374 -7.21 -38.18 -4.27
CA THR A 374 -7.13 -37.95 -2.82
C THR A 374 -7.96 -36.73 -2.37
N ARG A 375 -8.34 -36.75 -1.09
CA ARG A 375 -8.84 -35.59 -0.36
C ARG A 375 -7.94 -35.35 0.85
N THR A 376 -7.50 -34.09 1.01
CA THR A 376 -6.72 -33.69 2.18
C THR A 376 -7.56 -32.75 3.05
N TYR A 377 -7.58 -33.04 4.37
CA TYR A 377 -8.32 -32.30 5.35
C TYR A 377 -7.34 -31.63 6.33
N LYS A 378 -7.69 -30.41 6.76
CA LYS A 378 -7.14 -29.82 7.98
C LYS A 378 -7.92 -30.39 9.16
N VAL A 379 -7.22 -30.96 10.13
CA VAL A 379 -7.77 -31.44 11.41
C VAL A 379 -7.44 -30.39 12.45
N ILE A 380 -8.42 -29.56 12.76
CA ILE A 380 -8.28 -28.39 13.62
C ILE A 380 -8.78 -28.77 15.03
N THR A 381 -7.89 -28.63 16.02
CA THR A 381 -8.26 -28.78 17.44
C THR A 381 -8.13 -27.44 18.13
N GLU A 382 -9.22 -26.97 18.73
CA GLU A 382 -9.29 -25.71 19.47
C GLU A 382 -10.24 -25.87 20.66
N ASN A 383 -9.84 -25.40 21.84
CA ASN A 383 -10.62 -25.55 23.08
C ASN A 383 -11.06 -27.02 23.35
N GLY A 384 -10.19 -27.98 23.03
CA GLY A 384 -10.45 -29.42 23.19
C GLY A 384 -11.45 -30.03 22.17
N LYS A 385 -11.97 -29.24 21.23
CA LYS A 385 -12.86 -29.71 20.17
C LYS A 385 -12.10 -29.86 18.85
N THR A 386 -12.27 -31.03 18.21
CA THR A 386 -11.67 -31.30 16.90
C THR A 386 -12.72 -31.21 15.79
N THR A 387 -12.35 -30.52 14.70
CA THR A 387 -13.14 -30.40 13.46
C THR A 387 -12.28 -30.70 12.26
N GLU A 388 -12.87 -31.27 11.20
CA GLU A 388 -12.17 -31.49 9.94
C GLU A 388 -12.73 -30.56 8.86
N VAL A 389 -11.83 -29.93 8.12
CA VAL A 389 -12.16 -29.03 7.01
C VAL A 389 -11.42 -29.49 5.77
N LEU A 390 -12.14 -29.71 4.66
CA LEU A 390 -11.52 -30.06 3.38
C LEU A 390 -10.57 -28.95 2.93
N ALA A 391 -9.28 -29.28 2.82
CA ALA A 391 -8.25 -28.35 2.34
C ALA A 391 -8.13 -28.39 0.81
N ASN A 392 -8.06 -29.59 0.24
CA ASN A 392 -7.96 -29.76 -1.21
C ASN A 392 -8.41 -31.14 -1.69
N LYS A 393 -8.55 -31.25 -3.02
CA LYS A 393 -8.64 -32.50 -3.76
C LYS A 393 -7.46 -32.56 -4.72
N SER A 394 -6.80 -33.71 -4.86
CA SER A 394 -5.67 -33.90 -5.75
C SER A 394 -5.82 -35.17 -6.57
N THR A 395 -5.43 -35.08 -7.84
CA THR A 395 -5.39 -36.23 -8.74
C THR A 395 -3.98 -36.34 -9.32
N TYR A 396 -3.35 -37.48 -9.12
CA TYR A 396 -2.03 -37.82 -9.65
C TYR A 396 -2.19 -38.88 -10.70
N SER A 397 -1.65 -38.64 -11.87
CA SER A 397 -1.69 -39.59 -12.99
C SER A 397 -0.83 -40.84 -12.70
N LYS A 398 -1.23 -42.00 -13.21
CA LYS A 398 -0.31 -43.11 -13.34
C LYS A 398 0.65 -42.89 -14.50
N ARG A 399 1.81 -43.50 -14.45
CA ARG A 399 2.71 -43.67 -15.57
C ARG A 399 3.04 -45.16 -15.71
N ASP A 400 2.79 -45.73 -16.87
CA ASP A 400 3.06 -47.16 -17.12
C ASP A 400 4.57 -47.44 -17.18
N GLU A 401 4.96 -48.62 -16.76
CA GLU A 401 6.33 -49.10 -16.86
C GLU A 401 6.64 -49.51 -18.29
N ILE A 402 7.77 -49.10 -18.82
CA ILE A 402 8.23 -49.57 -20.15
C ILE A 402 9.44 -50.46 -19.94
N VAL A 403 9.30 -51.74 -20.37
CA VAL A 403 10.34 -52.73 -20.32
C VAL A 403 10.78 -53.07 -21.74
N CYS A 404 12.04 -52.81 -22.07
CA CYS A 404 12.65 -53.24 -23.32
C CYS A 404 12.97 -54.74 -23.25
N VAL A 405 12.53 -55.49 -24.25
CA VAL A 405 12.77 -56.93 -24.40
C VAL A 405 13.69 -57.15 -25.61
N GLY A 406 14.83 -57.76 -25.36
CA GLY A 406 15.86 -58.00 -26.35
C GLY A 406 15.42 -58.93 -27.45
N THR A 407 15.72 -58.55 -28.69
CA THR A 407 15.52 -59.35 -29.92
C THR A 407 16.80 -59.50 -30.71
N GLY A 408 17.93 -58.99 -30.15
CA GLY A 408 19.24 -59.13 -30.79
C GLY A 408 19.70 -60.59 -30.84
N SER A 409 20.44 -60.92 -31.89
CA SER A 409 21.03 -62.28 -32.11
C SER A 409 22.34 -62.43 -31.39
#